data_b612c2a091ebb420109d339340f8b3ca
#
_entry.id   b612c2a091ebb420109d339340f8b3ca
#
_cell.length_a   1.000
_cell.length_b   1.000
_cell.length_c   1.000
_cell.angle_alpha   90.00
_cell.angle_beta   90.00
_cell.angle_gamma   90.00
#
_symmetry.space_group_name_H-M   'P 1'
#
loop_
_entity.id
_entity.type
_entity.pdbx_description
1 polymer ?
#
loop_
_entity_poly.entity_id
_entity_poly.type
_entity_poly.pdbx_seq_one_letter_code
_entity_poly.pdbx_strand_id
1 'polypeptide(L)'
;MSIQTEFKQEIPTHKGGEIGIDMGIARFATLSNGEFFEPLNAFKTHKGKLAKLQKQLKNKVKFSKNWQKLKDKIGKLHHKIANCRKDFLHKISTQISKNHAMIYVEDLQVANMSKSAKGTAEVHGKNVKQKSGLNRVILDQSWFEFRRQLDYKTQWLGGLAVPPQNTSRTCPCCNYTAKENRQTQENFECVECGYTENADVVGAMNVLTRGQAIVQA
;
A
#
# COMPACT_ATOMS: atom_id res chain seq x y z
N MET A 1 4.98 34.56 -2.62
CA MET A 1 6.09 34.77 -3.55
C MET A 1 6.66 33.37 -3.88
N SER A 2 6.56 32.88 -5.11
CA SER A 2 7.19 31.64 -5.54
C SER A 2 8.47 31.98 -6.28
N ILE A 3 9.59 31.40 -5.86
CA ILE A 3 10.88 31.54 -6.53
C ILE A 3 11.05 30.32 -7.40
N GLN A 4 11.15 30.51 -8.71
CA GLN A 4 11.44 29.45 -9.66
C GLN A 4 12.95 29.45 -9.89
N THR A 5 13.62 28.36 -9.55
CA THR A 5 15.07 28.17 -9.78
C THR A 5 15.28 27.01 -10.72
N GLU A 6 16.12 27.19 -11.72
CA GLU A 6 16.62 26.07 -12.54
C GLU A 6 17.75 25.39 -11.77
N PHE A 7 17.55 24.14 -11.43
CA PHE A 7 18.54 23.30 -10.76
C PHE A 7 18.86 22.09 -11.64
N LYS A 8 20.09 21.96 -12.10
CA LYS A 8 20.59 20.73 -12.71
C LYS A 8 21.04 19.81 -11.59
N GLN A 9 20.21 18.82 -11.27
CA GLN A 9 20.58 17.80 -10.31
C GLN A 9 21.48 16.77 -10.98
N GLU A 10 22.71 16.63 -10.48
CA GLU A 10 23.53 15.46 -10.81
C GLU A 10 22.92 14.24 -10.11
N ILE A 11 22.40 13.30 -10.90
CA ILE A 11 21.82 12.06 -10.40
C ILE A 11 22.97 11.13 -10.03
N PRO A 12 23.14 10.74 -8.76
CA PRO A 12 24.20 9.83 -8.34
C PRO A 12 23.97 8.43 -8.91
N THR A 13 25.05 7.69 -9.15
CA THR A 13 24.94 6.25 -9.46
C THR A 13 24.59 5.49 -8.19
N HIS A 14 23.44 4.81 -8.19
CA HIS A 14 22.98 4.02 -7.06
C HIS A 14 23.75 2.69 -6.98
N LYS A 15 24.31 2.36 -5.79
CA LYS A 15 25.10 1.14 -5.57
C LYS A 15 24.30 -0.03 -4.98
N GLY A 16 23.00 0.15 -4.72
CA GLY A 16 22.13 -0.87 -4.15
C GLY A 16 21.73 -1.93 -5.16
N GLY A 17 21.28 -3.09 -4.66
CA GLY A 17 20.76 -4.17 -5.48
C GLY A 17 19.31 -3.93 -5.94
N GLU A 18 18.69 -4.98 -6.44
CA GLU A 18 17.31 -5.02 -6.87
C GLU A 18 16.41 -5.60 -5.78
N ILE A 19 15.17 -5.13 -5.67
CA ILE A 19 14.21 -5.61 -4.68
C ILE A 19 12.79 -5.67 -5.25
N GLY A 20 12.06 -6.75 -4.95
CA GLY A 20 10.62 -6.88 -5.21
C GLY A 20 9.83 -6.55 -3.95
N ILE A 21 8.67 -5.91 -4.10
CA ILE A 21 7.79 -5.50 -3.02
C ILE A 21 6.37 -6.01 -3.28
N ASP A 22 5.88 -6.89 -2.41
CA ASP A 22 4.47 -7.25 -2.30
C ASP A 22 3.78 -6.36 -1.27
N MET A 23 2.58 -5.81 -1.61
CA MET A 23 1.84 -4.91 -0.75
C MET A 23 0.58 -5.57 -0.20
N GLY A 24 0.46 -5.65 1.12
CA GLY A 24 -0.63 -6.35 1.79
C GLY A 24 -1.33 -5.56 2.89
N ILE A 25 -2.41 -6.13 3.41
CA ILE A 25 -3.18 -5.58 4.53
C ILE A 25 -2.63 -6.07 5.87
N ALA A 26 -2.21 -7.33 5.94
CA ALA A 26 -1.64 -7.95 7.14
C ALA A 26 -0.25 -7.36 7.41
N ARG A 27 0.59 -7.33 6.40
CA ARG A 27 1.85 -6.60 6.34
C ARG A 27 1.72 -5.49 5.31
N PHE A 28 2.18 -4.29 5.64
CA PHE A 28 2.06 -3.14 4.72
C PHE A 28 2.83 -3.37 3.42
N ALA A 29 4.04 -3.86 3.54
CA ALA A 29 4.92 -4.24 2.44
C ALA A 29 5.86 -5.36 2.89
N THR A 30 6.04 -6.39 2.06
CA THR A 30 7.00 -7.48 2.24
C THR A 30 8.01 -7.40 1.10
N LEU A 31 9.29 -7.46 1.44
CA LEU A 31 10.40 -7.39 0.50
C LEU A 31 10.84 -8.81 0.08
N SER A 32 11.39 -8.96 -1.11
CA SER A 32 11.88 -10.25 -1.63
C SER A 32 13.08 -10.82 -0.85
N ASN A 33 13.72 -10.02 0.00
CA ASN A 33 14.76 -10.46 0.93
C ASN A 33 14.22 -10.98 2.28
N GLY A 34 12.89 -11.03 2.46
CA GLY A 34 12.21 -11.46 3.68
C GLY A 34 11.94 -10.35 4.70
N GLU A 35 12.47 -9.14 4.52
CA GLU A 35 12.10 -8.01 5.36
C GLU A 35 10.64 -7.60 5.15
N PHE A 36 9.99 -7.08 6.17
CA PHE A 36 8.62 -6.57 6.08
C PHE A 36 8.37 -5.34 6.93
N PHE A 37 7.34 -4.59 6.58
CA PHE A 37 6.87 -3.41 7.29
C PHE A 37 5.44 -3.62 7.79
N GLU A 38 5.23 -3.39 9.08
CA GLU A 38 3.91 -3.47 9.68
C GLU A 38 2.99 -2.32 9.25
N PRO A 39 1.67 -2.56 9.11
CA PRO A 39 0.74 -1.50 8.73
C PRO A 39 0.51 -0.52 9.90
N LEU A 40 0.59 0.78 9.61
CA LEU A 40 0.37 1.83 10.62
C LEU A 40 -1.05 1.84 11.19
N ASN A 41 -2.07 1.48 10.38
CA ASN A 41 -3.48 1.49 10.77
C ASN A 41 -3.95 2.82 11.41
N ALA A 42 -3.49 3.96 10.87
CA ALA A 42 -3.71 5.29 11.43
C ALA A 42 -5.19 5.63 11.64
N PHE A 43 -6.04 5.28 10.68
CA PHE A 43 -7.48 5.48 10.81
C PHE A 43 -8.10 4.56 11.87
N LYS A 44 -7.70 3.28 11.90
CA LYS A 44 -8.20 2.29 12.89
C LYS A 44 -7.96 2.78 14.31
N THR A 45 -6.77 3.29 14.61
CA THR A 45 -6.38 3.85 15.92
C THR A 45 -7.25 5.02 16.35
N HIS A 46 -7.65 5.89 15.40
CA HIS A 46 -8.39 7.12 15.71
C HIS A 46 -9.91 7.01 15.48
N LYS A 47 -10.39 5.88 14.94
CA LYS A 47 -11.80 5.65 14.58
C LYS A 47 -12.78 5.89 15.72
N GLY A 48 -12.48 5.40 16.93
CA GLY A 48 -13.35 5.57 18.10
C GLY A 48 -13.51 7.03 18.50
N LYS A 49 -12.41 7.79 18.51
CA LYS A 49 -12.43 9.23 18.80
C LYS A 49 -13.20 10.01 17.75
N LEU A 50 -13.01 9.68 16.46
CA LEU A 50 -13.73 10.30 15.35
C LEU A 50 -15.24 10.06 15.46
N ALA A 51 -15.67 8.80 15.70
CA ALA A 51 -17.07 8.45 15.86
C ALA A 51 -17.73 9.20 17.03
N LYS A 52 -17.03 9.35 18.17
CA LYS A 52 -17.49 10.11 19.33
C LYS A 52 -17.71 11.59 18.97
N LEU A 53 -16.76 12.22 18.29
CA LEU A 53 -16.87 13.62 17.86
C LEU A 53 -18.01 13.83 16.85
N GLN A 54 -18.16 12.90 15.90
CA GLN A 54 -19.26 12.94 14.91
C GLN A 54 -20.64 12.79 15.57
N LYS A 55 -20.76 11.87 16.56
CA LYS A 55 -22.00 11.74 17.35
C LYS A 55 -22.32 13.03 18.13
N GLN A 56 -21.32 13.67 18.74
CA GLN A 56 -21.51 14.96 19.40
C GLN A 56 -21.91 16.07 18.44
N LEU A 57 -21.32 16.12 17.23
CA LEU A 57 -21.65 17.10 16.21
C LEU A 57 -23.10 16.98 15.74
N LYS A 58 -23.60 15.75 15.56
CA LYS A 58 -24.99 15.50 15.17
C LYS A 58 -26.01 16.11 16.14
N ASN A 59 -25.66 16.20 17.41
CA ASN A 59 -26.52 16.72 18.47
C ASN A 59 -26.39 18.24 18.70
N LYS A 60 -25.70 18.95 17.81
CA LYS A 60 -25.53 20.41 17.90
C LYS A 60 -26.32 21.13 16.82
N VAL A 61 -26.79 22.32 17.17
CA VAL A 61 -27.46 23.22 16.19
C VAL A 61 -26.44 23.58 15.11
N LYS A 62 -26.78 23.26 13.85
CA LYS A 62 -25.93 23.50 12.68
C LYS A 62 -25.53 24.97 12.60
N PHE A 63 -24.26 25.22 12.30
CA PHE A 63 -23.63 26.55 12.23
C PHE A 63 -23.50 27.32 13.55
N SER A 64 -23.94 26.80 14.69
CA SER A 64 -23.65 27.41 16.00
C SER A 64 -22.14 27.42 16.31
N LYS A 65 -21.69 28.31 17.20
CA LYS A 65 -20.28 28.35 17.66
C LYS A 65 -19.80 26.98 18.18
N ASN A 66 -20.64 26.24 18.89
CA ASN A 66 -20.31 24.91 19.41
C ASN A 66 -20.24 23.87 18.30
N TRP A 67 -21.08 23.96 17.27
CA TRP A 67 -21.00 23.10 16.09
C TRP A 67 -19.70 23.35 15.33
N GLN A 68 -19.33 24.62 15.09
CA GLN A 68 -18.06 25.00 14.44
C GLN A 68 -16.85 24.44 15.20
N LYS A 69 -16.80 24.63 16.53
CA LYS A 69 -15.71 24.08 17.38
C LYS A 69 -15.56 22.56 17.23
N LEU A 70 -16.67 21.81 17.13
CA LEU A 70 -16.61 20.36 16.93
C LEU A 70 -16.17 19.98 15.51
N LYS A 71 -16.64 20.73 14.48
CA LYS A 71 -16.20 20.55 13.10
C LYS A 71 -14.69 20.75 12.98
N ASP A 72 -14.14 21.78 13.63
CA ASP A 72 -12.70 22.04 13.64
C ASP A 72 -11.90 20.93 14.34
N LYS A 73 -12.43 20.41 15.47
CA LYS A 73 -11.81 19.24 16.15
C LYS A 73 -11.78 17.99 15.25
N ILE A 74 -12.86 17.74 14.51
CA ILE A 74 -12.93 16.63 13.54
C ILE A 74 -11.92 16.87 12.41
N GLY A 75 -11.86 18.08 11.85
CA GLY A 75 -10.88 18.46 10.82
C GLY A 75 -9.43 18.24 11.30
N LYS A 76 -9.09 18.75 12.50
CA LYS A 76 -7.77 18.54 13.10
C LYS A 76 -7.43 17.05 13.29
N LEU A 77 -8.42 16.22 13.65
CA LEU A 77 -8.20 14.77 13.78
C LEU A 77 -7.94 14.10 12.43
N HIS A 78 -8.67 14.48 11.37
CA HIS A 78 -8.40 14.00 10.02
C HIS A 78 -7.01 14.42 9.53
N HIS A 79 -6.60 15.67 9.75
CA HIS A 79 -5.24 16.13 9.43
C HIS A 79 -4.17 15.33 10.18
N LYS A 80 -4.40 15.05 11.48
CA LYS A 80 -3.47 14.21 12.24
C LYS A 80 -3.33 12.82 11.63
N ILE A 81 -4.44 12.16 11.26
CA ILE A 81 -4.42 10.84 10.63
C ILE A 81 -3.66 10.88 9.29
N ALA A 82 -3.92 11.90 8.47
CA ALA A 82 -3.24 12.09 7.20
C ALA A 82 -1.73 12.32 7.37
N ASN A 83 -1.34 13.15 8.33
CA ASN A 83 0.06 13.44 8.61
C ASN A 83 0.82 12.21 9.15
N CYS A 84 0.20 11.41 10.04
CA CYS A 84 0.79 10.16 10.51
C CYS A 84 1.04 9.18 9.35
N ARG A 85 0.07 9.04 8.42
CA ARG A 85 0.25 8.22 7.22
C ARG A 85 1.37 8.74 6.34
N LYS A 86 1.38 10.03 6.07
CA LYS A 86 2.39 10.66 5.23
C LYS A 86 3.80 10.47 5.79
N ASP A 87 3.99 10.69 7.08
CA ASP A 87 5.28 10.47 7.76
C ASP A 87 5.74 9.02 7.67
N PHE A 88 4.84 8.07 7.95
CA PHE A 88 5.10 6.64 7.82
C PHE A 88 5.55 6.26 6.40
N LEU A 89 4.79 6.68 5.38
CA LEU A 89 5.12 6.40 3.98
C LEU A 89 6.47 7.02 3.58
N HIS A 90 6.74 8.25 4.03
CA HIS A 90 8.03 8.91 3.74
C HIS A 90 9.20 8.18 4.36
N LYS A 91 9.07 7.67 5.58
CA LYS A 91 10.14 6.90 6.26
C LYS A 91 10.45 5.61 5.51
N ILE A 92 9.43 4.80 5.24
CA ILE A 92 9.60 3.51 4.57
C ILE A 92 10.12 3.70 3.13
N SER A 93 9.48 4.57 2.34
CA SER A 93 9.90 4.79 0.96
C SER A 93 11.34 5.34 0.88
N THR A 94 11.76 6.20 1.83
CA THR A 94 13.15 6.69 1.89
C THR A 94 14.12 5.57 2.25
N GLN A 95 13.78 4.72 3.22
CA GLN A 95 14.61 3.58 3.61
C GLN A 95 14.83 2.64 2.42
N ILE A 96 13.75 2.26 1.73
CA ILE A 96 13.81 1.35 0.59
C ILE A 96 14.61 1.97 -0.56
N SER A 97 14.30 3.22 -0.95
CA SER A 97 14.97 3.90 -2.07
C SER A 97 16.44 4.21 -1.83
N LYS A 98 16.89 4.33 -0.57
CA LYS A 98 18.32 4.48 -0.23
C LYS A 98 19.11 3.19 -0.35
N ASN A 99 18.45 2.05 -0.14
CA ASN A 99 19.12 0.75 -0.05
C ASN A 99 19.13 -0.01 -1.39
N HIS A 100 18.22 0.36 -2.33
CA HIS A 100 18.03 -0.41 -3.55
C HIS A 100 18.00 0.48 -4.78
N ALA A 101 18.75 0.09 -5.82
CA ALA A 101 18.80 0.80 -7.10
C ALA A 101 17.58 0.51 -7.97
N MET A 102 17.10 -0.73 -7.95
CA MET A 102 15.93 -1.16 -8.73
C MET A 102 14.85 -1.66 -7.78
N ILE A 103 13.65 -1.09 -7.91
CA ILE A 103 12.51 -1.41 -7.04
C ILE A 103 11.34 -1.84 -7.92
N TYR A 104 10.90 -3.08 -7.72
CA TYR A 104 9.74 -3.64 -8.41
C TYR A 104 8.57 -3.68 -7.44
N VAL A 105 7.48 -2.99 -7.77
CA VAL A 105 6.31 -2.82 -6.89
C VAL A 105 5.07 -3.31 -7.61
N GLU A 106 4.27 -4.17 -6.96
CA GLU A 106 3.03 -4.67 -7.54
C GLU A 106 2.09 -3.55 -7.99
N ASP A 107 1.52 -3.64 -9.19
CA ASP A 107 0.54 -2.67 -9.72
C ASP A 107 -0.86 -2.96 -9.19
N LEU A 108 -1.10 -2.61 -7.93
CA LEU A 108 -2.39 -2.78 -7.30
C LEU A 108 -3.45 -1.82 -7.87
N GLN A 109 -4.52 -2.38 -8.42
CA GLN A 109 -5.69 -1.62 -8.90
C GLN A 109 -6.58 -1.19 -7.73
N VAL A 110 -6.09 -0.28 -6.88
CA VAL A 110 -6.74 0.14 -5.63
C VAL A 110 -8.17 0.63 -5.85
N ALA A 111 -8.45 1.33 -6.96
CA ALA A 111 -9.79 1.79 -7.32
C ALA A 111 -10.76 0.62 -7.51
N ASN A 112 -10.33 -0.45 -8.20
CA ASN A 112 -11.11 -1.66 -8.40
C ASN A 112 -11.28 -2.44 -7.09
N MET A 113 -10.21 -2.57 -6.31
CA MET A 113 -10.21 -3.25 -5.01
C MET A 113 -11.17 -2.59 -4.01
N SER A 114 -11.33 -1.26 -4.07
CA SER A 114 -12.16 -0.48 -3.15
C SER A 114 -13.57 -0.16 -3.67
N LYS A 115 -14.00 -0.75 -4.78
CA LYS A 115 -15.36 -0.58 -5.31
C LYS A 115 -16.43 -0.96 -4.27
N SER A 116 -17.54 -0.22 -4.27
CA SER A 116 -18.69 -0.50 -3.40
C SER A 116 -19.40 -1.78 -3.83
N ALA A 117 -19.83 -2.57 -2.84
CA ALA A 117 -20.66 -3.76 -3.07
C ALA A 117 -22.17 -3.50 -2.89
N LYS A 118 -22.62 -2.24 -2.91
CA LYS A 118 -24.04 -1.91 -2.66
C LYS A 118 -25.01 -2.47 -3.70
N GLY A 119 -24.53 -2.70 -4.93
CA GLY A 119 -25.37 -3.04 -6.05
C GLY A 119 -26.20 -1.85 -6.57
N THR A 120 -27.23 -2.14 -7.33
CA THR A 120 -28.23 -1.18 -7.86
C THR A 120 -29.53 -1.24 -7.07
N ALA A 121 -30.49 -0.40 -7.42
CA ALA A 121 -31.83 -0.46 -6.83
C ALA A 121 -32.56 -1.78 -7.17
N GLU A 122 -32.27 -2.37 -8.33
CA GLU A 122 -32.88 -3.61 -8.85
C GLU A 122 -32.15 -4.86 -8.32
N VAL A 123 -30.81 -4.79 -8.20
CA VAL A 123 -29.99 -5.91 -7.73
C VAL A 123 -29.17 -5.46 -6.52
N HIS A 124 -29.67 -5.80 -5.33
CA HIS A 124 -29.00 -5.45 -4.09
C HIS A 124 -27.68 -6.22 -3.92
N GLY A 125 -26.65 -5.50 -3.49
CA GLY A 125 -25.34 -6.09 -3.25
C GLY A 125 -25.30 -7.01 -2.02
N LYS A 126 -24.41 -8.02 -2.07
CA LYS A 126 -24.17 -8.94 -0.95
C LYS A 126 -22.96 -8.50 -0.13
N ASN A 127 -22.94 -8.82 1.16
CA ASN A 127 -21.83 -8.55 2.08
C ASN A 127 -21.35 -7.08 2.11
N VAL A 128 -22.26 -6.12 1.90
CA VAL A 128 -21.96 -4.69 1.79
C VAL A 128 -21.20 -4.15 3.00
N LYS A 129 -21.58 -4.58 4.21
CA LYS A 129 -20.94 -4.14 5.47
C LYS A 129 -19.49 -4.65 5.57
N GLN A 130 -19.26 -5.91 5.25
CA GLN A 130 -17.93 -6.53 5.24
C GLN A 130 -17.04 -5.86 4.20
N LYS A 131 -17.55 -5.67 2.98
CA LYS A 131 -16.84 -4.98 1.90
C LYS A 131 -16.50 -3.54 2.26
N SER A 132 -17.43 -2.81 2.88
CA SER A 132 -17.16 -1.45 3.39
C SER A 132 -16.06 -1.43 4.46
N GLY A 133 -16.01 -2.45 5.32
CA GLY A 133 -14.94 -2.63 6.29
C GLY A 133 -13.58 -2.83 5.61
N LEU A 134 -13.51 -3.76 4.66
CA LEU A 134 -12.32 -4.06 3.86
C LEU A 134 -11.85 -2.83 3.07
N ASN A 135 -12.75 -2.13 2.37
CA ASN A 135 -12.42 -0.92 1.61
C ASN A 135 -11.77 0.15 2.49
N ARG A 136 -12.24 0.29 3.72
CA ARG A 136 -11.66 1.24 4.69
C ARG A 136 -10.24 0.87 5.06
N VAL A 137 -9.94 -0.41 5.24
CA VAL A 137 -8.59 -0.89 5.55
C VAL A 137 -7.67 -0.70 4.34
N ILE A 138 -8.11 -1.05 3.12
CA ILE A 138 -7.37 -0.84 1.87
C ILE A 138 -7.01 0.65 1.70
N LEU A 139 -7.99 1.54 1.86
CA LEU A 139 -7.77 2.98 1.69
C LEU A 139 -6.88 3.59 2.81
N ASP A 140 -6.85 2.96 4.00
CA ASP A 140 -5.98 3.40 5.10
C ASP A 140 -4.50 3.10 4.82
N GLN A 141 -4.17 2.12 3.98
CA GLN A 141 -2.79 1.81 3.58
C GLN A 141 -2.16 2.89 2.70
N SER A 142 -2.95 3.54 1.84
CA SER A 142 -2.46 4.60 0.92
C SER A 142 -1.36 4.12 -0.05
N TRP A 143 -1.49 2.90 -0.60
CA TRP A 143 -0.52 2.27 -1.51
C TRP A 143 -0.22 3.11 -2.76
N PHE A 144 -1.20 3.83 -3.30
CA PHE A 144 -0.98 4.76 -4.41
C PHE A 144 0.07 5.82 -4.07
N GLU A 145 -0.04 6.45 -2.89
CA GLU A 145 0.91 7.46 -2.43
C GLU A 145 2.29 6.85 -2.12
N PHE A 146 2.32 5.64 -1.58
CA PHE A 146 3.57 4.90 -1.35
C PHE A 146 4.33 4.66 -2.65
N ARG A 147 3.64 4.12 -3.68
CA ARG A 147 4.21 3.91 -5.01
C ARG A 147 4.73 5.22 -5.62
N ARG A 148 3.91 6.29 -5.57
CA ARG A 148 4.32 7.61 -6.03
C ARG A 148 5.59 8.12 -5.33
N GLN A 149 5.73 7.83 -4.02
CA GLN A 149 6.92 8.24 -3.26
C GLN A 149 8.15 7.39 -3.62
N LEU A 150 8.00 6.10 -3.86
CA LEU A 150 9.07 5.26 -4.36
C LEU A 150 9.55 5.74 -5.73
N ASP A 151 8.63 6.01 -6.66
CA ASP A 151 8.94 6.44 -8.01
C ASP A 151 9.85 7.68 -8.03
N TYR A 152 9.45 8.82 -7.48
CA TYR A 152 10.28 10.03 -7.53
C TYR A 152 11.54 9.93 -6.66
N LYS A 153 11.51 9.22 -5.53
CA LYS A 153 12.72 9.09 -4.69
C LYS A 153 13.75 8.19 -5.32
N THR A 154 13.32 7.11 -5.97
CA THR A 154 14.22 6.22 -6.69
C THR A 154 14.88 6.96 -7.86
N GLN A 155 14.12 7.75 -8.63
CA GLN A 155 14.68 8.61 -9.68
C GLN A 155 15.71 9.61 -9.13
N TRP A 156 15.44 10.26 -7.98
CA TRP A 156 16.40 11.18 -7.36
C TRP A 156 17.69 10.51 -6.91
N LEU A 157 17.64 9.22 -6.61
CA LEU A 157 18.77 8.44 -6.16
C LEU A 157 19.46 7.63 -7.27
N GLY A 158 19.01 7.79 -8.53
CA GLY A 158 19.58 7.12 -9.70
C GLY A 158 19.07 5.69 -9.91
N GLY A 159 17.92 5.36 -9.33
CA GLY A 159 17.28 4.07 -9.50
C GLY A 159 16.02 4.12 -10.36
N LEU A 160 15.32 2.98 -10.47
CA LEU A 160 14.08 2.82 -11.25
C LEU A 160 13.04 2.04 -10.45
N ALA A 161 11.76 2.44 -10.55
CA ALA A 161 10.63 1.69 -10.01
C ALA A 161 9.78 1.13 -11.16
N VAL A 162 9.53 -0.18 -11.16
CA VAL A 162 8.80 -0.92 -12.21
C VAL A 162 7.58 -1.60 -11.62
N PRO A 163 6.39 -1.53 -12.25
CA PRO A 163 5.16 -2.12 -11.76
C PRO A 163 4.79 -3.45 -12.46
N PRO A 164 5.28 -4.62 -12.02
CA PRO A 164 4.83 -5.92 -12.53
C PRO A 164 3.43 -6.31 -12.04
N GLN A 165 2.75 -7.20 -12.78
CA GLN A 165 1.40 -7.67 -12.49
C GLN A 165 1.36 -9.20 -12.26
N ASN A 166 0.35 -9.70 -11.50
CA ASN A 166 0.00 -11.12 -11.32
C ASN A 166 1.08 -12.05 -10.73
N THR A 167 1.41 -11.95 -9.43
CA THR A 167 2.59 -12.60 -8.85
C THR A 167 2.33 -13.67 -7.77
N SER A 168 1.10 -13.89 -7.29
CA SER A 168 0.85 -14.57 -6.01
C SER A 168 0.73 -16.10 -6.03
N ARG A 169 0.83 -16.80 -7.17
CA ARG A 169 0.55 -18.25 -7.29
C ARG A 169 1.63 -19.06 -8.00
N THR A 170 2.65 -18.42 -8.50
CA THR A 170 3.76 -19.05 -9.21
C THR A 170 4.84 -19.47 -8.22
N CYS A 171 5.33 -20.68 -8.31
CA CYS A 171 6.45 -21.14 -7.51
C CYS A 171 7.76 -20.49 -7.99
N PRO A 172 8.54 -19.84 -7.11
CA PRO A 172 9.81 -19.24 -7.52
C PRO A 172 10.91 -20.27 -7.80
N CYS A 173 10.73 -21.53 -7.35
CA CYS A 173 11.69 -22.60 -7.56
C CYS A 173 11.51 -23.31 -8.91
N CYS A 174 10.29 -23.75 -9.23
CA CYS A 174 10.02 -24.56 -10.45
C CYS A 174 9.11 -23.86 -11.47
N ASN A 175 8.68 -22.63 -11.22
CA ASN A 175 7.76 -21.82 -12.04
C ASN A 175 6.35 -22.44 -12.22
N TYR A 176 6.02 -23.53 -11.51
CA TYR A 176 4.69 -24.12 -11.57
C TYR A 176 3.66 -23.19 -10.96
N THR A 177 2.56 -22.93 -11.68
CA THR A 177 1.51 -22.01 -11.26
C THR A 177 0.22 -22.77 -10.96
N ALA A 178 -0.17 -22.82 -9.69
CA ALA A 178 -1.41 -23.44 -9.26
C ALA A 178 -2.06 -22.62 -8.14
N LYS A 179 -3.40 -22.73 -8.05
CA LYS A 179 -4.16 -22.07 -6.97
C LYS A 179 -3.85 -22.72 -5.61
N GLU A 180 -3.61 -24.01 -5.64
CA GLU A 180 -3.33 -24.88 -4.49
C GLU A 180 -1.98 -24.58 -3.85
N ASN A 181 -1.04 -23.96 -4.56
CA ASN A 181 0.25 -23.53 -4.02
C ASN A 181 0.09 -22.53 -2.86
N ARG A 182 -0.99 -21.74 -2.83
CA ARG A 182 -1.30 -20.81 -1.75
C ARG A 182 -2.43 -21.35 -0.89
N GLN A 183 -2.08 -22.17 0.10
CA GLN A 183 -3.04 -22.81 1.00
C GLN A 183 -3.70 -21.82 1.96
N THR A 184 -2.92 -20.86 2.48
CA THR A 184 -3.39 -19.81 3.37
C THR A 184 -2.85 -18.45 2.95
N GLN A 185 -3.16 -17.41 3.73
CA GLN A 185 -2.61 -16.08 3.49
C GLN A 185 -1.11 -16.00 3.83
N GLU A 186 -0.63 -16.87 4.72
CA GLU A 186 0.76 -16.85 5.20
C GLU A 186 1.61 -17.97 4.61
N ASN A 187 1.00 -19.12 4.26
CA ASN A 187 1.73 -20.30 3.84
C ASN A 187 1.61 -20.53 2.33
N PHE A 188 2.74 -20.64 1.68
CA PHE A 188 2.92 -21.10 0.32
C PHE A 188 3.63 -22.45 0.34
N GLU A 189 3.07 -23.44 -0.35
CA GLU A 189 3.66 -24.76 -0.56
C GLU A 189 3.38 -25.19 -1.99
N CYS A 190 4.44 -25.38 -2.77
CA CYS A 190 4.31 -25.81 -4.16
C CYS A 190 3.88 -27.26 -4.24
N VAL A 191 2.76 -27.52 -4.88
CA VAL A 191 2.23 -28.90 -5.05
C VAL A 191 3.07 -29.75 -6.01
N GLU A 192 3.93 -29.14 -6.82
CA GLU A 192 4.80 -29.83 -7.78
C GLU A 192 6.16 -30.18 -7.18
N CYS A 193 6.88 -29.21 -6.60
CA CYS A 193 8.25 -29.41 -6.12
C CYS A 193 8.42 -29.40 -4.60
N GLY A 194 7.34 -29.18 -3.83
CA GLY A 194 7.39 -29.15 -2.37
C GLY A 194 8.06 -27.89 -1.77
N TYR A 195 8.40 -26.87 -2.58
CA TYR A 195 8.98 -25.63 -2.06
C TYR A 195 8.02 -24.94 -1.10
N THR A 196 8.48 -24.60 0.11
CA THR A 196 7.70 -23.94 1.15
C THR A 196 8.32 -22.62 1.57
N GLU A 197 7.50 -21.60 1.70
CA GLU A 197 7.92 -20.26 2.16
C GLU A 197 6.69 -19.44 2.61
N ASN A 198 6.92 -18.29 3.22
CA ASN A 198 5.86 -17.33 3.49
C ASN A 198 5.27 -16.79 2.17
N ALA A 199 3.94 -16.82 2.05
CA ALA A 199 3.24 -16.48 0.80
C ALA A 199 3.46 -15.01 0.34
N ASP A 200 3.66 -14.07 1.28
CA ASP A 200 3.93 -12.67 0.95
C ASP A 200 5.39 -12.49 0.46
N VAL A 201 6.34 -13.30 0.98
CA VAL A 201 7.73 -13.34 0.49
C VAL A 201 7.77 -13.92 -0.93
N VAL A 202 7.05 -15.01 -1.17
CA VAL A 202 6.90 -15.59 -2.54
C VAL A 202 6.28 -14.57 -3.49
N GLY A 203 5.27 -13.81 -3.05
CA GLY A 203 4.70 -12.70 -3.81
C GLY A 203 5.76 -11.68 -4.20
N ALA A 204 6.56 -11.23 -3.26
CA ALA A 204 7.64 -10.26 -3.49
C ALA A 204 8.76 -10.81 -4.40
N MET A 205 9.14 -12.07 -4.27
CA MET A 205 10.10 -12.73 -5.18
C MET A 205 9.57 -12.78 -6.62
N ASN A 206 8.30 -13.12 -6.78
CA ASN A 206 7.67 -13.14 -8.10
C ASN A 206 7.52 -11.73 -8.70
N VAL A 207 7.29 -10.70 -7.88
CA VAL A 207 7.33 -9.30 -8.29
C VAL A 207 8.71 -8.94 -8.84
N LEU A 208 9.77 -9.33 -8.13
CA LEU A 208 11.16 -9.13 -8.55
C LEU A 208 11.43 -9.80 -9.90
N THR A 209 11.19 -11.10 -10.03
CA THR A 209 11.47 -11.89 -11.24
C THR A 209 10.73 -11.34 -12.46
N ARG A 210 9.46 -11.00 -12.32
CA ARG A 210 8.67 -10.40 -13.42
C ARG A 210 9.11 -9.00 -13.78
N GLY A 211 9.48 -8.20 -12.78
CA GLY A 211 10.02 -6.88 -13.01
C GLY A 211 11.33 -6.90 -13.79
N GLN A 212 12.23 -7.82 -13.45
CA GLN A 212 13.48 -8.07 -14.18
C GLN A 212 13.21 -8.46 -15.64
N ALA A 213 12.25 -9.35 -15.89
CA ALA A 213 11.87 -9.75 -17.24
C ALA A 213 11.33 -8.57 -18.08
N ILE A 214 10.61 -7.60 -17.48
CA ILE A 214 10.12 -6.40 -18.16
C ILE A 214 11.27 -5.47 -18.56
N VAL A 215 12.30 -5.34 -17.75
CA VAL A 215 13.44 -4.46 -18.00
C VAL A 215 14.40 -5.06 -19.03
N GLN A 216 14.44 -6.38 -19.17
CA GLN A 216 15.29 -7.10 -20.13
C GLN A 216 14.66 -7.26 -21.53
N ALA A 217 13.36 -7.01 -21.67
CA ALA A 217 12.61 -7.13 -22.93
C ALA A 217 12.63 -5.83 -23.74
#